data_17edf107d39d36bf46ffc288c436f923
#
_entry.id   17edf107d39d36bf46ffc288c436f923
#
_cell.length_a   1.000
_cell.length_b   1.000
_cell.length_c   1.000
_cell.angle_alpha   90.00
_cell.angle_beta   90.00
_cell.angle_gamma   90.00
#
_symmetry.space_group_name_H-M   'P 1'
#
loop_
_entity.id
_entity.type
_entity.pdbx_description
1 polymer ?
#
loop_
_entity_poly.entity_id
_entity_poly.type
_entity_poly.pdbx_seq_one_letter_code
_entity_poly.pdbx_strand_id
1 'polypeptide(L)'
;MKLKSMVIALGFILSHPALAGEKPLFKIGVQTAGTLDWELSVLPKSDDFDVQVQTVATAEAAKIALQSGAVDMIVSDWLWVSQARQTGAEFTLYPYSAASGALVVPADSTIQRISDLAGKRLGIVGGELDKNWLLLQAVAQKDAIDLNANTEKTFGAPPLISEQLKNKRVDAILTYWHFAAQLQAQGYKQLLDGKALQEKLGIQETVPTLGYVFKQSWANTHKTALTAFFKATTQAKNNLCSDDSLWQKTTTKMPFSPPVLRQRYCEGRVNVWTIRNQQAAQQLYSVLYELNPKIGTKPELSTGTFWTAE
;
A
#
# COMPACT_ATOMS: atom_id res chain seq x y z
N MET A 1 24.66 76.39 38.51
CA MET A 1 25.23 75.42 37.51
C MET A 1 24.66 74.06 37.86
N LYS A 2 23.67 73.57 37.12
CA LYS A 2 23.05 72.22 37.35
C LYS A 2 23.62 71.19 36.30
N LEU A 3 24.42 70.29 36.77
CA LEU A 3 24.92 69.16 35.94
C LEU A 3 23.75 68.19 35.68
N LYS A 4 23.41 67.95 34.41
CA LYS A 4 22.50 66.90 34.00
C LYS A 4 23.30 65.61 33.73
N SER A 5 23.06 64.58 34.54
CA SER A 5 23.59 63.21 34.29
C SER A 5 22.79 62.57 33.20
N MET A 6 23.48 62.17 32.13
CA MET A 6 22.89 61.40 31.01
C MET A 6 23.15 59.91 31.29
N VAL A 7 22.10 59.15 31.59
CA VAL A 7 22.14 57.72 31.77
C VAL A 7 21.99 57.08 30.39
N ILE A 8 23.05 56.41 29.90
CA ILE A 8 23.02 55.60 28.67
C ILE A 8 22.57 54.20 29.07
N ALA A 9 21.34 53.85 28.72
CA ALA A 9 20.84 52.45 28.84
C ALA A 9 21.40 51.63 27.73
N LEU A 10 22.36 50.74 28.04
CA LEU A 10 22.85 49.71 27.12
C LEU A 10 21.82 48.56 27.04
N GLY A 11 21.03 48.52 25.96
CA GLY A 11 20.12 47.44 25.72
C GLY A 11 20.87 46.16 25.30
N PHE A 12 20.95 45.19 26.18
CA PHE A 12 21.42 43.83 25.83
C PHE A 12 20.31 43.15 25.00
N ILE A 13 20.56 43.01 23.70
CA ILE A 13 19.76 42.14 22.83
C ILE A 13 20.15 40.71 23.17
N LEU A 14 19.40 40.03 24.01
CA LEU A 14 19.46 38.62 24.23
C LEU A 14 18.90 37.93 22.94
N SER A 15 19.81 37.56 22.02
CA SER A 15 19.50 36.62 20.96
C SER A 15 19.19 35.27 21.60
N HIS A 16 17.92 34.92 21.74
CA HIS A 16 17.52 33.58 22.08
C HIS A 16 17.92 32.67 20.92
N PRO A 17 18.72 31.60 21.15
CA PRO A 17 18.89 30.57 20.14
C PRO A 17 17.50 30.01 19.86
N ALA A 18 17.09 30.00 18.60
CA ALA A 18 15.90 29.28 18.18
C ALA A 18 16.11 27.82 18.63
N LEU A 19 15.31 27.36 19.58
CA LEU A 19 15.22 25.96 19.94
C LEU A 19 14.88 25.24 18.63
N ALA A 20 15.83 24.47 18.09
CA ALA A 20 15.55 23.52 17.03
C ALA A 20 14.41 22.65 17.56
N GLY A 21 13.21 22.78 16.97
CA GLY A 21 12.04 22.01 17.38
C GLY A 21 12.41 20.53 17.33
N GLU A 22 11.94 19.76 18.32
CA GLU A 22 12.11 18.29 18.27
C GLU A 22 11.58 17.76 16.95
N LYS A 23 12.38 16.89 16.31
CA LYS A 23 11.96 16.21 15.09
C LYS A 23 10.67 15.44 15.34
N PRO A 24 9.66 15.53 14.46
CA PRO A 24 8.47 14.72 14.61
C PRO A 24 8.82 13.24 14.52
N LEU A 25 8.31 12.45 15.46
CA LEU A 25 8.42 11.01 15.50
C LEU A 25 7.21 10.40 14.80
N PHE A 26 7.42 9.72 13.67
CA PHE A 26 6.38 9.00 12.93
C PHE A 26 6.26 7.57 13.44
N LYS A 27 5.14 7.23 14.06
CA LYS A 27 4.80 5.86 14.45
C LYS A 27 4.16 5.15 13.26
N ILE A 28 4.87 4.17 12.68
CA ILE A 28 4.44 3.51 11.46
C ILE A 28 4.06 2.06 11.76
N GLY A 29 2.80 1.70 11.49
CA GLY A 29 2.32 0.33 11.57
C GLY A 29 2.76 -0.46 10.34
N VAL A 30 3.56 -1.51 10.54
CA VAL A 30 4.07 -2.37 9.48
C VAL A 30 3.53 -3.78 9.67
N GLN A 31 2.84 -4.28 8.66
CA GLN A 31 2.32 -5.65 8.68
C GLN A 31 3.46 -6.66 8.65
N THR A 32 3.35 -7.72 9.46
CA THR A 32 4.28 -8.86 9.42
C THR A 32 4.42 -9.38 7.99
N ALA A 33 5.66 -9.55 7.53
CA ALA A 33 6.01 -9.88 6.14
C ALA A 33 5.57 -8.84 5.09
N GLY A 34 5.22 -7.62 5.50
CA GLY A 34 4.97 -6.49 4.61
C GLY A 34 6.27 -5.93 4.04
N THR A 35 6.21 -5.41 2.82
CA THR A 35 7.41 -4.97 2.08
C THR A 35 7.90 -3.58 2.46
N LEU A 36 7.11 -2.80 3.20
CA LEU A 36 7.55 -1.51 3.73
C LEU A 36 8.75 -1.64 4.69
N ASP A 37 8.82 -2.76 5.43
CA ASP A 37 9.96 -3.03 6.32
C ASP A 37 11.31 -3.00 5.58
N TRP A 38 11.33 -3.38 4.31
CA TRP A 38 12.57 -3.36 3.50
C TRP A 38 13.07 -1.94 3.29
N GLU A 39 12.20 -1.01 2.94
CA GLU A 39 12.57 0.40 2.73
C GLU A 39 12.93 1.08 4.03
N LEU A 40 12.17 0.82 5.10
CA LEU A 40 12.47 1.39 6.41
C LEU A 40 13.81 0.90 6.98
N SER A 41 14.21 -0.36 6.67
CA SER A 41 15.50 -0.90 7.09
C SER A 41 16.71 -0.24 6.45
N VAL A 42 16.53 0.41 5.31
CA VAL A 42 17.58 1.13 4.55
C VAL A 42 17.31 2.62 4.44
N LEU A 43 16.35 3.12 5.22
CA LEU A 43 15.99 4.52 5.23
C LEU A 43 17.17 5.36 5.73
N PRO A 44 17.60 6.39 4.98
CA PRO A 44 18.66 7.27 5.45
C PRO A 44 18.23 8.05 6.71
N LYS A 45 19.17 8.34 7.59
CA LYS A 45 18.91 9.28 8.70
C LYS A 45 18.44 10.62 8.13
N SER A 46 17.44 11.20 8.77
CA SER A 46 16.89 12.50 8.38
C SER A 46 17.01 13.49 9.53
N ASP A 47 17.15 14.76 9.18
CA ASP A 47 17.05 15.85 10.14
C ASP A 47 15.61 16.37 10.29
N ASP A 48 14.70 15.93 9.41
CA ASP A 48 13.33 16.40 9.34
C ASP A 48 12.33 15.50 10.11
N PHE A 49 12.68 14.23 10.38
CA PHE A 49 11.80 13.26 11.05
C PHE A 49 12.56 12.09 11.66
N ASP A 50 11.96 11.44 12.63
CA ASP A 50 12.33 10.13 13.14
C ASP A 50 11.22 9.11 12.89
N VAL A 51 11.56 7.82 12.85
CA VAL A 51 10.61 6.72 12.60
C VAL A 51 10.65 5.71 13.74
N GLN A 52 9.48 5.36 14.24
CA GLN A 52 9.26 4.23 15.13
C GLN A 52 8.35 3.20 14.44
N VAL A 53 8.87 2.01 14.21
CA VAL A 53 8.11 0.91 13.60
C VAL A 53 7.35 0.12 14.68
N GLN A 54 6.06 -0.08 14.44
CA GLN A 54 5.21 -0.97 15.21
C GLN A 54 4.74 -2.12 14.32
N THR A 55 5.21 -3.34 14.58
CA THR A 55 4.78 -4.51 13.84
C THR A 55 3.35 -4.90 14.23
N VAL A 56 2.51 -5.15 13.24
CA VAL A 56 1.12 -5.61 13.37
C VAL A 56 0.91 -6.91 12.60
N ALA A 57 0.02 -7.76 13.09
CA ALA A 57 -0.14 -9.12 12.56
C ALA A 57 -0.79 -9.14 11.16
N THR A 58 -1.78 -8.26 10.92
CA THR A 58 -2.61 -8.28 9.71
C THR A 58 -2.87 -6.86 9.20
N ALA A 59 -3.35 -6.74 7.96
CA ALA A 59 -3.82 -5.47 7.41
C ALA A 59 -4.96 -4.86 8.24
N GLU A 60 -5.86 -5.69 8.76
CA GLU A 60 -6.96 -5.22 9.60
C GLU A 60 -6.46 -4.70 10.95
N ALA A 61 -5.48 -5.38 11.57
CA ALA A 61 -4.82 -4.89 12.79
C ALA A 61 -4.11 -3.53 12.54
N ALA A 62 -3.52 -3.33 11.36
CA ALA A 62 -2.93 -2.04 10.98
C ALA A 62 -3.99 -0.93 10.91
N LYS A 63 -5.14 -1.20 10.27
CA LYS A 63 -6.25 -0.25 10.19
C LYS A 63 -6.78 0.13 11.59
N ILE A 64 -6.95 -0.85 12.47
CA ILE A 64 -7.37 -0.62 13.86
C ILE A 64 -6.35 0.24 14.62
N ALA A 65 -5.04 -0.03 14.46
CA ALA A 65 -3.98 0.75 15.09
C ALA A 65 -3.99 2.21 14.63
N LEU A 66 -4.22 2.46 13.33
CA LEU A 66 -4.35 3.82 12.80
C LEU A 66 -5.62 4.52 13.29
N GLN A 67 -6.74 3.82 13.31
CA GLN A 67 -8.03 4.36 13.78
C GLN A 67 -7.97 4.77 15.26
N SER A 68 -7.34 3.94 16.10
CA SER A 68 -7.15 4.21 17.54
C SER A 68 -6.08 5.26 17.82
N GLY A 69 -5.24 5.64 16.85
CA GLY A 69 -4.10 6.54 17.05
C GLY A 69 -2.90 5.88 17.72
N ALA A 70 -2.84 4.54 17.78
CA ALA A 70 -1.65 3.82 18.24
C ALA A 70 -0.47 4.00 17.27
N VAL A 71 -0.76 4.19 15.98
CA VAL A 71 0.20 4.59 14.95
C VAL A 71 -0.31 5.79 14.17
N ASP A 72 0.60 6.55 13.56
CA ASP A 72 0.29 7.74 12.77
C ASP A 72 0.07 7.38 11.30
N MET A 73 0.71 6.31 10.83
CA MET A 73 0.74 5.91 9.42
C MET A 73 0.75 4.39 9.26
N ILE A 74 0.10 3.90 8.21
CA ILE A 74 0.14 2.51 7.74
C ILE A 74 0.24 2.46 6.22
N VAL A 75 0.52 1.29 5.64
CA VAL A 75 0.27 1.03 4.22
C VAL A 75 -1.08 0.34 4.07
N SER A 76 -1.97 0.94 3.28
CA SER A 76 -3.28 0.38 2.95
C SER A 76 -3.70 0.81 1.54
N ASP A 77 -4.94 0.56 1.15
CA ASP A 77 -5.48 0.88 -0.17
C ASP A 77 -6.47 2.06 -0.14
N TRP A 78 -6.62 2.70 -1.29
CA TRP A 78 -7.49 3.86 -1.43
C TRP A 78 -8.99 3.51 -1.43
N LEU A 79 -9.36 2.24 -1.71
CA LEU A 79 -10.76 1.78 -1.57
C LEU A 79 -11.20 1.91 -0.12
N TRP A 80 -10.41 1.35 0.80
CA TRP A 80 -10.67 1.48 2.23
C TRP A 80 -10.68 2.93 2.70
N VAL A 81 -9.74 3.76 2.22
CA VAL A 81 -9.71 5.19 2.56
C VAL A 81 -10.98 5.89 2.12
N SER A 82 -11.42 5.67 0.87
CA SER A 82 -12.65 6.26 0.35
C SER A 82 -13.87 5.82 1.16
N GLN A 83 -13.97 4.53 1.49
CA GLN A 83 -15.04 3.97 2.32
C GLN A 83 -15.05 4.58 3.72
N ALA A 84 -13.90 4.68 4.37
CA ALA A 84 -13.78 5.27 5.71
C ALA A 84 -14.18 6.75 5.69
N ARG A 85 -13.83 7.51 4.64
CA ARG A 85 -14.23 8.91 4.49
C ARG A 85 -15.74 9.05 4.29
N GLN A 86 -16.40 8.12 3.63
CA GLN A 86 -17.86 8.13 3.48
C GLN A 86 -18.59 7.92 4.82
N THR A 87 -17.91 7.38 5.81
CA THR A 87 -18.43 7.24 7.18
C THR A 87 -17.90 8.30 8.16
N GLY A 88 -17.28 9.37 7.63
CA GLY A 88 -16.83 10.52 8.42
C GLY A 88 -15.38 10.47 8.92
N ALA A 89 -14.60 9.44 8.58
CA ALA A 89 -13.18 9.43 8.92
C ALA A 89 -12.37 10.39 8.03
N GLU A 90 -11.32 11.00 8.58
CA GLU A 90 -10.46 11.95 7.86
C GLU A 90 -9.15 11.29 7.35
N PHE A 91 -9.20 10.03 6.93
CA PHE A 91 -8.02 9.39 6.36
C PHE A 91 -7.78 9.89 4.94
N THR A 92 -6.49 9.96 4.58
CA THR A 92 -6.03 10.29 3.25
C THR A 92 -4.85 9.39 2.88
N LEU A 93 -4.53 9.29 1.59
CA LEU A 93 -3.53 8.38 1.08
C LEU A 93 -2.54 9.10 0.18
N TYR A 94 -1.24 8.84 0.41
CA TYR A 94 -0.17 9.16 -0.53
C TYR A 94 0.31 7.88 -1.23
N PRO A 95 0.38 7.84 -2.58
CA PRO A 95 0.71 6.62 -3.32
C PRO A 95 2.06 6.03 -2.95
N TYR A 96 2.09 4.71 -2.74
CA TYR A 96 3.27 3.97 -2.31
C TYR A 96 3.73 2.93 -3.33
N SER A 97 2.80 2.09 -3.84
CA SER A 97 3.14 0.99 -4.71
C SER A 97 2.01 0.63 -5.67
N ALA A 98 2.38 0.41 -6.93
CA ALA A 98 1.51 -0.17 -7.95
C ALA A 98 1.61 -1.71 -8.01
N ALA A 99 2.52 -2.32 -7.24
CA ALA A 99 2.59 -3.77 -7.14
C ALA A 99 1.31 -4.30 -6.47
N SER A 100 0.60 -5.13 -7.18
CA SER A 100 -0.70 -5.68 -6.80
C SER A 100 -0.65 -7.21 -6.72
N GLY A 101 -1.70 -7.80 -6.14
CA GLY A 101 -1.81 -9.26 -6.05
C GLY A 101 -1.91 -9.94 -7.41
N ALA A 102 -1.85 -11.26 -7.39
CA ALA A 102 -1.88 -12.08 -8.59
C ALA A 102 -2.67 -13.37 -8.38
N LEU A 103 -3.28 -13.85 -9.48
CA LEU A 103 -3.88 -15.16 -9.58
C LEU A 103 -2.79 -16.19 -9.92
N VAL A 104 -2.61 -17.16 -9.04
CA VAL A 104 -1.56 -18.19 -9.15
C VAL A 104 -2.19 -19.57 -9.12
N VAL A 105 -1.64 -20.46 -9.97
CA VAL A 105 -2.07 -21.85 -10.10
C VAL A 105 -0.87 -22.81 -10.10
N PRO A 106 -1.05 -24.10 -9.82
CA PRO A 106 -0.02 -25.12 -10.02
C PRO A 106 0.50 -25.17 -11.46
N ALA A 107 1.75 -25.62 -11.66
CA ALA A 107 2.37 -25.69 -12.98
C ALA A 107 1.59 -26.59 -13.98
N ASP A 108 1.00 -27.66 -13.47
CA ASP A 108 0.22 -28.64 -14.20
C ASP A 108 -1.30 -28.34 -14.25
N SER A 109 -1.71 -27.15 -13.76
CA SER A 109 -3.12 -26.77 -13.72
C SER A 109 -3.73 -26.65 -15.10
N THR A 110 -4.97 -27.10 -15.23
CA THR A 110 -5.83 -26.90 -16.41
C THR A 110 -6.46 -25.51 -16.46
N ILE A 111 -6.38 -24.73 -15.37
CA ILE A 111 -6.85 -23.36 -15.32
C ILE A 111 -5.89 -22.47 -16.10
N GLN A 112 -6.37 -21.87 -17.21
CA GLN A 112 -5.57 -21.01 -18.09
C GLN A 112 -6.16 -19.56 -18.15
N ARG A 113 -7.44 -19.40 -17.80
CA ARG A 113 -8.19 -18.15 -17.88
C ARG A 113 -9.22 -18.07 -16.76
N ILE A 114 -9.80 -16.91 -16.57
CA ILE A 114 -10.75 -16.63 -15.47
C ILE A 114 -11.97 -17.55 -15.54
N SER A 115 -12.48 -17.84 -16.75
CA SER A 115 -13.65 -18.74 -16.92
C SER A 115 -13.40 -20.15 -16.39
N ASP A 116 -12.17 -20.61 -16.36
CA ASP A 116 -11.84 -21.95 -15.89
C ASP A 116 -11.88 -22.07 -14.36
N LEU A 117 -12.07 -20.94 -13.65
CA LEU A 117 -12.27 -20.90 -12.20
C LEU A 117 -13.67 -21.40 -11.78
N ALA A 118 -14.64 -21.45 -12.69
CA ALA A 118 -15.98 -21.95 -12.38
C ALA A 118 -15.91 -23.39 -11.85
N GLY A 119 -16.57 -23.64 -10.72
CA GLY A 119 -16.54 -24.94 -10.02
C GLY A 119 -15.22 -25.27 -9.32
N LYS A 120 -14.27 -24.33 -9.23
CA LYS A 120 -12.97 -24.56 -8.59
C LYS A 120 -12.95 -24.00 -7.16
N ARG A 121 -12.05 -24.58 -6.35
CA ARG A 121 -11.72 -24.09 -5.01
C ARG A 121 -10.70 -22.96 -5.13
N LEU A 122 -11.07 -21.77 -4.71
CA LEU A 122 -10.25 -20.57 -4.80
C LEU A 122 -9.84 -20.08 -3.42
N GLY A 123 -8.53 -20.08 -3.14
CA GLY A 123 -7.98 -19.41 -1.97
C GLY A 123 -7.81 -17.92 -2.22
N ILE A 124 -8.24 -17.06 -1.30
CA ILE A 124 -8.22 -15.62 -1.45
C ILE A 124 -7.55 -15.00 -0.22
N VAL A 125 -6.48 -14.27 -0.45
CA VAL A 125 -5.82 -13.52 0.63
C VAL A 125 -6.64 -12.28 0.97
N GLY A 126 -6.89 -12.08 2.26
CA GLY A 126 -7.75 -10.99 2.77
C GLY A 126 -9.17 -11.45 2.99
N GLY A 127 -10.14 -10.62 2.64
CA GLY A 127 -11.57 -10.87 2.82
C GLY A 127 -12.38 -10.53 1.56
N GLU A 128 -13.71 -10.54 1.70
CA GLU A 128 -14.64 -10.29 0.59
C GLU A 128 -14.47 -8.90 -0.06
N LEU A 129 -13.93 -7.93 0.65
CA LEU A 129 -13.63 -6.58 0.16
C LEU A 129 -12.16 -6.36 -0.18
N ASP A 130 -11.34 -7.44 -0.27
CA ASP A 130 -9.96 -7.30 -0.76
C ASP A 130 -9.97 -6.79 -2.21
N LYS A 131 -9.14 -5.78 -2.48
CA LYS A 131 -9.09 -5.11 -3.78
C LYS A 131 -8.78 -6.04 -4.96
N ASN A 132 -7.92 -7.05 -4.75
CA ASN A 132 -7.58 -7.99 -5.82
C ASN A 132 -8.76 -8.91 -6.14
N TRP A 133 -9.51 -9.30 -5.11
CA TRP A 133 -10.73 -10.09 -5.27
C TRP A 133 -11.81 -9.29 -6.00
N LEU A 134 -12.01 -8.03 -5.64
CA LEU A 134 -12.94 -7.14 -6.33
C LEU A 134 -12.57 -6.95 -7.81
N LEU A 135 -11.27 -6.76 -8.11
CA LEU A 135 -10.77 -6.65 -9.48
C LEU A 135 -11.02 -7.93 -10.28
N LEU A 136 -10.74 -9.10 -9.69
CA LEU A 136 -10.97 -10.39 -10.37
C LEU A 136 -12.43 -10.63 -10.67
N GLN A 137 -13.32 -10.35 -9.71
CA GLN A 137 -14.78 -10.42 -9.91
C GLN A 137 -15.23 -9.48 -11.03
N ALA A 138 -14.73 -8.23 -11.03
CA ALA A 138 -15.08 -7.24 -12.02
C ALA A 138 -14.72 -7.69 -13.44
N VAL A 139 -13.54 -8.27 -13.62
CA VAL A 139 -13.13 -8.81 -14.93
C VAL A 139 -13.99 -10.01 -15.33
N ALA A 140 -14.26 -10.93 -14.39
CA ALA A 140 -15.09 -12.11 -14.65
C ALA A 140 -16.52 -11.72 -15.09
N GLN A 141 -17.09 -10.71 -14.45
CA GLN A 141 -18.45 -10.26 -14.75
C GLN A 141 -18.59 -9.63 -16.15
N LYS A 142 -17.53 -9.02 -16.71
CA LYS A 142 -17.53 -8.58 -18.11
C LYS A 142 -17.76 -9.74 -19.08
N ASP A 143 -17.33 -10.95 -18.69
CA ASP A 143 -17.55 -12.18 -19.45
C ASP A 143 -18.79 -12.97 -18.95
N ALA A 144 -19.70 -12.31 -18.23
CA ALA A 144 -20.90 -12.87 -17.61
C ALA A 144 -20.63 -14.05 -16.64
N ILE A 145 -19.46 -14.06 -15.99
CA ILE A 145 -19.07 -15.09 -15.03
C ILE A 145 -19.23 -14.55 -13.61
N ASP A 146 -20.14 -15.12 -12.84
CA ASP A 146 -20.25 -14.84 -11.40
C ASP A 146 -19.33 -15.77 -10.61
N LEU A 147 -18.10 -15.31 -10.33
CA LEU A 147 -17.17 -16.06 -9.51
C LEU A 147 -17.65 -16.21 -8.06
N ASN A 148 -18.49 -15.29 -7.59
CA ASN A 148 -18.99 -15.37 -6.23
C ASN A 148 -19.95 -16.54 -6.02
N ALA A 149 -20.80 -16.80 -7.02
CA ALA A 149 -21.72 -17.94 -7.03
C ALA A 149 -21.03 -19.25 -7.48
N ASN A 150 -20.05 -19.16 -8.37
CA ASN A 150 -19.50 -20.31 -9.10
C ASN A 150 -18.13 -20.81 -8.59
N THR A 151 -17.60 -20.29 -7.46
CA THR A 151 -16.37 -20.81 -6.85
C THR A 151 -16.55 -21.15 -5.39
N GLU A 152 -15.86 -22.19 -4.93
CA GLU A 152 -15.72 -22.47 -3.50
C GLU A 152 -14.57 -21.61 -2.93
N LYS A 153 -14.88 -20.66 -2.06
CA LYS A 153 -13.93 -19.67 -1.56
C LYS A 153 -13.40 -20.01 -0.19
N THR A 154 -12.08 -19.85 0.00
CA THR A 154 -11.40 -19.86 1.30
C THR A 154 -10.63 -18.57 1.48
N PHE A 155 -11.00 -17.76 2.48
CA PHE A 155 -10.29 -16.52 2.82
C PHE A 155 -9.26 -16.76 3.92
N GLY A 156 -8.13 -16.03 3.86
CA GLY A 156 -7.12 -16.15 4.92
C GLY A 156 -5.89 -15.28 4.72
N ALA A 157 -4.96 -15.41 5.66
CA ALA A 157 -3.66 -14.74 5.58
C ALA A 157 -2.78 -15.36 4.47
N PRO A 158 -1.85 -14.60 3.87
CA PRO A 158 -1.05 -15.07 2.74
C PRO A 158 -0.30 -16.38 2.97
N PRO A 159 0.36 -16.62 4.12
CA PRO A 159 1.02 -17.91 4.37
C PRO A 159 0.05 -19.10 4.36
N LEU A 160 -1.12 -18.93 5.02
CA LEU A 160 -2.13 -19.98 5.09
C LEU A 160 -2.64 -20.34 3.68
N ILE A 161 -3.01 -19.33 2.88
CA ILE A 161 -3.53 -19.53 1.53
C ILE A 161 -2.48 -20.15 0.62
N SER A 162 -1.21 -19.77 0.76
CA SER A 162 -0.10 -20.41 0.01
C SER A 162 0.04 -21.89 0.36
N GLU A 163 -0.07 -22.26 1.65
CA GLU A 163 -0.02 -23.66 2.09
C GLU A 163 -1.26 -24.45 1.62
N GLN A 164 -2.45 -23.83 1.54
CA GLN A 164 -3.63 -24.50 0.96
C GLN A 164 -3.39 -24.88 -0.50
N LEU A 165 -2.73 -24.02 -1.31
CA LEU A 165 -2.39 -24.33 -2.69
C LEU A 165 -1.36 -25.46 -2.77
N LYS A 166 -0.27 -25.38 -2.00
CA LYS A 166 0.79 -26.42 -1.98
C LYS A 166 0.25 -27.79 -1.58
N ASN A 167 -0.68 -27.82 -0.64
CA ASN A 167 -1.34 -29.04 -0.17
C ASN A 167 -2.54 -29.47 -1.04
N LYS A 168 -2.75 -28.85 -2.22
CA LYS A 168 -3.84 -29.16 -3.16
C LYS A 168 -5.25 -29.06 -2.54
N ARG A 169 -5.41 -28.27 -1.49
CA ARG A 169 -6.71 -28.01 -0.85
C ARG A 169 -7.51 -26.95 -1.61
N VAL A 170 -6.83 -26.09 -2.37
CA VAL A 170 -7.41 -25.18 -3.35
C VAL A 170 -6.75 -25.37 -4.70
N ASP A 171 -7.46 -25.02 -5.77
CA ASP A 171 -7.03 -25.26 -7.16
C ASP A 171 -6.32 -24.02 -7.74
N ALA A 172 -6.63 -22.84 -7.20
CA ALA A 172 -5.99 -21.56 -7.52
C ALA A 172 -5.97 -20.67 -6.28
N ILE A 173 -5.08 -19.68 -6.27
CA ILE A 173 -5.09 -18.66 -5.23
C ILE A 173 -4.97 -17.25 -5.82
N LEU A 174 -5.64 -16.30 -5.18
CA LEU A 174 -5.42 -14.88 -5.35
C LEU A 174 -4.63 -14.38 -4.14
N THR A 175 -3.39 -13.97 -4.37
CA THR A 175 -2.45 -13.65 -3.27
C THR A 175 -1.70 -12.35 -3.52
N TYR A 176 -1.00 -11.84 -2.52
CA TYR A 176 -0.20 -10.63 -2.66
C TYR A 176 1.02 -10.88 -3.57
N TRP A 177 1.46 -9.85 -4.27
CA TRP A 177 2.49 -9.91 -5.30
C TRP A 177 3.80 -10.60 -4.84
N HIS A 178 4.26 -10.36 -3.62
CA HIS A 178 5.51 -10.94 -3.11
C HIS A 178 5.37 -12.44 -2.76
N PHE A 179 4.19 -12.90 -2.35
CA PHE A 179 3.88 -14.31 -2.22
C PHE A 179 3.74 -14.99 -3.60
N ALA A 180 3.10 -14.31 -4.56
CA ALA A 180 3.03 -14.78 -5.94
C ALA A 180 4.42 -14.95 -6.55
N ALA A 181 5.33 -13.99 -6.35
CA ALA A 181 6.71 -14.08 -6.82
C ALA A 181 7.48 -15.27 -6.21
N GLN A 182 7.28 -15.55 -4.91
CA GLN A 182 7.87 -16.69 -4.25
C GLN A 182 7.31 -18.03 -4.80
N LEU A 183 6.03 -18.11 -5.05
CA LEU A 183 5.40 -19.29 -5.65
C LEU A 183 5.87 -19.50 -7.10
N GLN A 184 5.99 -18.45 -7.90
CA GLN A 184 6.55 -18.53 -9.25
C GLN A 184 7.97 -19.15 -9.25
N ALA A 185 8.82 -18.75 -8.32
CA ALA A 185 10.15 -19.32 -8.18
C ALA A 185 10.15 -20.79 -7.74
N GLN A 186 9.04 -21.28 -7.19
CA GLN A 186 8.79 -22.68 -6.86
C GLN A 186 8.10 -23.45 -7.99
N GLY A 187 7.95 -22.85 -9.19
CA GLY A 187 7.38 -23.48 -10.37
C GLY A 187 5.88 -23.28 -10.56
N TYR A 188 5.20 -22.55 -9.69
CA TYR A 188 3.79 -22.19 -9.90
C TYR A 188 3.66 -21.16 -11.03
N LYS A 189 2.50 -21.14 -11.70
CA LYS A 189 2.21 -20.18 -12.77
C LYS A 189 1.38 -19.02 -12.25
N GLN A 190 1.80 -17.80 -12.55
CA GLN A 190 0.95 -16.61 -12.44
C GLN A 190 0.16 -16.46 -13.74
N LEU A 191 -1.17 -16.40 -13.64
CA LEU A 191 -2.04 -16.19 -14.80
C LEU A 191 -2.28 -14.71 -15.06
N LEU A 192 -2.62 -13.95 -14.04
CA LEU A 192 -2.92 -12.51 -14.10
C LEU A 192 -2.43 -11.83 -12.84
N ASP A 193 -2.04 -10.58 -12.95
CA ASP A 193 -1.83 -9.69 -11.82
C ASP A 193 -2.84 -8.53 -11.83
N GLY A 194 -2.80 -7.71 -10.79
CA GLY A 194 -3.76 -6.62 -10.68
C GLY A 194 -3.59 -5.56 -11.76
N LYS A 195 -2.41 -5.39 -12.38
CA LYS A 195 -2.22 -4.51 -13.53
C LYS A 195 -2.98 -5.05 -14.74
N ALA A 196 -2.78 -6.31 -15.06
CA ALA A 196 -3.50 -6.98 -16.15
C ALA A 196 -5.03 -6.99 -15.92
N LEU A 197 -5.46 -7.11 -14.66
CA LEU A 197 -6.89 -6.99 -14.33
C LEU A 197 -7.42 -5.57 -14.57
N GLN A 198 -6.68 -4.53 -14.18
CA GLN A 198 -7.06 -3.14 -14.45
C GLN A 198 -7.13 -2.86 -15.95
N GLU A 199 -6.14 -3.32 -16.74
CA GLU A 199 -6.12 -3.17 -18.20
C GLU A 199 -7.35 -3.85 -18.85
N LYS A 200 -7.75 -5.05 -18.39
CA LYS A 200 -8.97 -5.73 -18.83
C LYS A 200 -10.25 -4.96 -18.48
N LEU A 201 -10.24 -4.15 -17.45
CA LEU A 201 -11.33 -3.22 -17.09
C LEU A 201 -11.31 -1.93 -17.90
N GLY A 202 -10.32 -1.73 -18.79
CA GLY A 202 -10.20 -0.54 -19.63
C GLY A 202 -9.42 0.61 -18.96
N ILE A 203 -8.75 0.34 -17.85
CA ILE A 203 -7.91 1.31 -17.15
C ILE A 203 -6.53 1.31 -17.80
N GLN A 204 -6.20 2.38 -18.52
CA GLN A 204 -4.93 2.51 -19.27
C GLN A 204 -3.80 3.07 -18.41
N GLU A 205 -4.12 3.99 -17.50
CA GLU A 205 -3.14 4.58 -16.60
C GLU A 205 -2.86 3.65 -15.42
N THR A 206 -1.62 3.59 -14.98
CA THR A 206 -1.27 2.83 -13.78
C THR A 206 -1.94 3.45 -12.54
N VAL A 207 -2.82 2.70 -11.89
CA VAL A 207 -3.41 3.07 -10.61
C VAL A 207 -2.66 2.37 -9.49
N PRO A 208 -1.88 3.09 -8.66
CA PRO A 208 -1.26 2.52 -7.47
C PRO A 208 -2.33 1.94 -6.56
N THR A 209 -2.20 0.67 -6.22
CA THR A 209 -3.18 0.01 -5.33
C THR A 209 -2.93 0.32 -3.86
N LEU A 210 -1.68 0.59 -3.49
CA LEU A 210 -1.28 0.84 -2.11
C LEU A 210 -0.73 2.24 -1.93
N GLY A 211 -1.00 2.81 -0.76
CA GLY A 211 -0.47 4.10 -0.33
C GLY A 211 -0.16 4.13 1.15
N TYR A 212 0.62 5.12 1.54
CA TYR A 212 0.73 5.54 2.94
C TYR A 212 -0.58 6.18 3.35
N VAL A 213 -1.22 5.68 4.39
CA VAL A 213 -2.49 6.19 4.91
C VAL A 213 -2.28 6.78 6.29
N PHE A 214 -2.81 7.96 6.49
CA PHE A 214 -2.70 8.76 7.72
C PHE A 214 -3.91 9.69 7.86
N LYS A 215 -4.08 10.33 9.01
CA LYS A 215 -5.15 11.33 9.20
C LYS A 215 -4.79 12.64 8.48
N GLN A 216 -5.75 13.25 7.79
CA GLN A 216 -5.57 14.53 7.10
C GLN A 216 -5.17 15.65 8.07
N SER A 217 -5.79 15.71 9.26
CA SER A 217 -5.46 16.69 10.29
C SER A 217 -4.00 16.57 10.77
N TRP A 218 -3.52 15.33 10.97
CA TRP A 218 -2.12 15.06 11.33
C TRP A 218 -1.17 15.46 10.19
N ALA A 219 -1.50 15.13 8.94
CA ALA A 219 -0.69 15.50 7.78
C ALA A 219 -0.55 17.02 7.62
N ASN A 220 -1.61 17.78 7.91
CA ASN A 220 -1.61 19.24 7.81
C ASN A 220 -0.58 19.90 8.75
N THR A 221 -0.32 19.28 9.89
CA THR A 221 0.68 19.77 10.87
C THR A 221 2.10 19.25 10.61
N HIS A 222 2.26 18.25 9.72
CA HIS A 222 3.53 17.58 9.44
C HIS A 222 3.96 17.63 7.97
N LYS A 223 3.43 18.56 7.17
CA LYS A 223 3.63 18.61 5.70
C LYS A 223 5.09 18.52 5.27
N THR A 224 5.97 19.33 5.86
CA THR A 224 7.40 19.35 5.52
C THR A 224 8.06 18.01 5.82
N ALA A 225 7.86 17.49 7.03
CA ALA A 225 8.43 16.21 7.44
C ALA A 225 7.87 15.03 6.63
N LEU A 226 6.57 15.03 6.29
CA LEU A 226 5.97 14.03 5.40
C LEU A 226 6.56 14.07 4.00
N THR A 227 6.77 15.25 3.44
CA THR A 227 7.40 15.40 2.11
C THR A 227 8.82 14.85 2.13
N ALA A 228 9.59 15.14 3.18
CA ALA A 228 10.93 14.59 3.38
C ALA A 228 10.89 13.06 3.54
N PHE A 229 9.94 12.52 4.30
CA PHE A 229 9.73 11.08 4.48
C PHE A 229 9.42 10.38 3.15
N PHE A 230 8.50 10.89 2.35
CA PHE A 230 8.17 10.28 1.05
C PHE A 230 9.32 10.34 0.06
N LYS A 231 10.11 11.40 0.08
CA LYS A 231 11.35 11.49 -0.70
C LYS A 231 12.37 10.45 -0.25
N ALA A 232 12.57 10.30 1.06
CA ALA A 232 13.52 9.34 1.64
C ALA A 232 13.11 7.88 1.35
N THR A 233 11.82 7.53 1.47
CA THR A 233 11.32 6.18 1.15
C THR A 233 11.38 5.88 -0.34
N THR A 234 11.12 6.87 -1.21
CA THR A 234 11.32 6.73 -2.66
C THR A 234 12.79 6.45 -2.98
N GLN A 235 13.73 7.19 -2.35
CA GLN A 235 15.16 6.95 -2.52
C GLN A 235 15.58 5.57 -2.00
N ALA A 236 15.08 5.15 -0.83
CA ALA A 236 15.34 3.82 -0.28
C ALA A 236 14.88 2.71 -1.25
N LYS A 237 13.68 2.85 -1.83
CA LYS A 237 13.16 1.92 -2.84
C LYS A 237 14.02 1.90 -4.10
N ASN A 238 14.47 3.05 -4.58
CA ASN A 238 15.36 3.14 -5.74
C ASN A 238 16.72 2.48 -5.46
N ASN A 239 17.29 2.69 -4.29
CA ASN A 239 18.54 2.06 -3.87
C ASN A 239 18.41 0.52 -3.82
N LEU A 240 17.31 0.00 -3.25
CA LEU A 240 17.03 -1.46 -3.25
C LEU A 240 16.89 -2.02 -4.67
N CYS A 241 16.46 -1.21 -5.63
CA CYS A 241 16.34 -1.63 -7.03
C CYS A 241 17.65 -1.55 -7.81
N SER A 242 18.60 -0.69 -7.43
CA SER A 242 19.86 -0.47 -8.16
C SER A 242 21.07 -1.13 -7.53
N ASP A 243 21.01 -1.49 -6.25
CA ASP A 243 22.13 -2.05 -5.49
C ASP A 243 21.83 -3.50 -5.09
N ASP A 244 22.56 -4.45 -5.69
CA ASP A 244 22.41 -5.90 -5.44
C ASP A 244 22.80 -6.28 -4.02
N SER A 245 23.85 -5.68 -3.50
CA SER A 245 24.34 -5.94 -2.14
C SER A 245 23.34 -5.49 -1.09
N LEU A 246 22.78 -4.29 -1.29
CA LEU A 246 21.75 -3.74 -0.41
C LEU A 246 20.48 -4.61 -0.43
N TRP A 247 20.05 -5.05 -1.62
CA TRP A 247 18.92 -5.96 -1.77
C TRP A 247 19.14 -7.28 -1.04
N GLN A 248 20.30 -7.93 -1.27
CA GLN A 248 20.64 -9.18 -0.61
C GLN A 248 20.66 -9.03 0.92
N LYS A 249 21.28 -7.98 1.44
CA LYS A 249 21.34 -7.70 2.88
C LYS A 249 19.93 -7.51 3.46
N THR A 250 19.07 -6.77 2.78
CA THR A 250 17.70 -6.46 3.23
C THR A 250 16.83 -7.72 3.26
N THR A 251 17.00 -8.60 2.29
CA THR A 251 16.20 -9.83 2.15
C THR A 251 16.81 -11.05 2.84
N THR A 252 17.92 -10.91 3.58
CA THR A 252 18.60 -12.01 4.30
C THR A 252 17.69 -12.76 5.27
N LYS A 253 16.72 -12.06 5.87
CA LYS A 253 15.75 -12.66 6.80
C LYS A 253 14.64 -13.47 6.10
N MET A 254 14.55 -13.38 4.78
CA MET A 254 13.59 -14.15 4.01
C MET A 254 14.12 -15.56 3.76
N PRO A 255 13.28 -16.59 3.86
CA PRO A 255 13.69 -17.96 3.53
C PRO A 255 14.24 -18.11 2.11
N PHE A 256 13.78 -17.25 1.22
CA PHE A 256 14.10 -17.26 -0.19
C PHE A 256 13.78 -15.92 -0.86
N SER A 257 14.74 -15.35 -1.58
CA SER A 257 14.57 -14.08 -2.31
C SER A 257 14.88 -14.29 -3.80
N PRO A 258 13.89 -14.77 -4.59
CA PRO A 258 14.10 -15.05 -6.01
C PRO A 258 14.25 -13.75 -6.83
N PRO A 259 14.96 -13.78 -7.97
CA PRO A 259 15.11 -12.59 -8.84
C PRO A 259 13.79 -11.96 -9.25
N VAL A 260 12.74 -12.77 -9.49
CA VAL A 260 11.39 -12.28 -9.83
C VAL A 260 10.78 -11.44 -8.71
N LEU A 261 11.15 -11.65 -7.46
CA LEU A 261 10.67 -10.85 -6.33
C LEU A 261 11.17 -9.41 -6.44
N ARG A 262 12.49 -9.23 -6.68
CA ARG A 262 13.08 -7.90 -6.88
C ARG A 262 12.54 -7.21 -8.13
N GLN A 263 12.43 -7.95 -9.21
CA GLN A 263 11.85 -7.43 -10.46
C GLN A 263 10.46 -6.81 -10.18
N ARG A 264 9.56 -7.57 -9.58
CA ARG A 264 8.19 -7.07 -9.28
C ARG A 264 8.15 -5.94 -8.26
N TYR A 265 9.02 -5.99 -7.28
CA TYR A 265 9.19 -4.89 -6.33
C TYR A 265 9.54 -3.59 -7.05
N CYS A 266 10.47 -3.65 -8.00
CA CYS A 266 10.93 -2.50 -8.75
C CYS A 266 9.94 -2.03 -9.82
N GLU A 267 9.23 -2.94 -10.47
CA GLU A 267 8.12 -2.63 -11.38
C GLU A 267 6.97 -1.90 -10.67
N GLY A 268 6.74 -2.21 -9.40
CA GLY A 268 5.72 -1.57 -8.57
C GLY A 268 6.05 -0.17 -8.07
N ARG A 269 7.18 0.45 -8.48
CA ARG A 269 7.51 1.82 -8.08
C ARG A 269 6.50 2.82 -8.64
N VAL A 270 6.13 3.79 -7.81
CA VAL A 270 5.31 4.92 -8.21
C VAL A 270 6.22 6.12 -8.40
N ASN A 271 6.63 6.38 -9.64
CA ASN A 271 7.54 7.49 -9.96
C ASN A 271 6.78 8.80 -10.15
N VAL A 272 5.53 8.73 -10.57
CA VAL A 272 4.70 9.89 -10.89
C VAL A 272 3.28 9.62 -10.41
N TRP A 273 2.67 10.63 -9.79
CA TRP A 273 1.27 10.64 -9.40
C TRP A 273 0.62 11.93 -9.89
N THR A 274 -0.23 11.83 -10.90
CA THR A 274 -0.83 12.95 -11.59
C THR A 274 -2.34 12.95 -11.47
N ILE A 275 -2.97 14.01 -11.94
CA ILE A 275 -4.42 14.07 -12.07
C ILE A 275 -4.99 12.95 -12.96
N ARG A 276 -4.25 12.50 -13.98
CA ARG A 276 -4.67 11.37 -14.84
C ARG A 276 -4.74 10.07 -14.05
N ASN A 277 -3.76 9.81 -13.18
CA ASN A 277 -3.80 8.62 -12.30
C ASN A 277 -4.97 8.70 -11.32
N GLN A 278 -5.30 9.88 -10.79
CA GLN A 278 -6.46 10.08 -9.91
C GLN A 278 -7.78 9.87 -10.67
N GLN A 279 -7.89 10.35 -11.90
CA GLN A 279 -9.05 10.11 -12.77
C GLN A 279 -9.20 8.61 -13.10
N ALA A 280 -8.10 7.91 -13.38
CA ALA A 280 -8.12 6.46 -13.59
C ALA A 280 -8.53 5.70 -12.31
N ALA A 281 -8.09 6.15 -11.13
CA ALA A 281 -8.55 5.58 -9.86
C ALA A 281 -10.05 5.82 -9.64
N GLN A 282 -10.57 7.00 -9.99
CA GLN A 282 -12.00 7.30 -9.96
C GLN A 282 -12.79 6.38 -10.91
N GLN A 283 -12.31 6.22 -12.14
CA GLN A 283 -12.93 5.32 -13.12
C GLN A 283 -12.96 3.88 -12.62
N LEU A 284 -11.84 3.40 -12.09
CA LEU A 284 -11.74 2.07 -11.51
C LEU A 284 -12.70 1.89 -10.34
N TYR A 285 -12.79 2.89 -9.45
CA TYR A 285 -13.72 2.86 -8.33
C TYR A 285 -15.17 2.75 -8.79
N SER A 286 -15.58 3.54 -9.79
CA SER A 286 -16.94 3.48 -10.34
C SER A 286 -17.30 2.09 -10.88
N VAL A 287 -16.38 1.47 -11.65
CA VAL A 287 -16.56 0.09 -12.14
C VAL A 287 -16.70 -0.91 -11.00
N LEU A 288 -15.85 -0.80 -9.96
CA LEU A 288 -15.93 -1.70 -8.80
C LEU A 288 -17.20 -1.47 -7.98
N TYR A 289 -17.68 -0.25 -7.88
CA TYR A 289 -18.91 0.09 -7.15
C TYR A 289 -20.17 -0.47 -7.86
N GLU A 290 -20.24 -0.37 -9.20
CA GLU A 290 -21.34 -0.95 -9.98
C GLU A 290 -21.47 -2.45 -9.74
N LEU A 291 -20.36 -3.14 -9.57
CA LEU A 291 -20.31 -4.58 -9.34
C LEU A 291 -20.55 -4.97 -7.88
N ASN A 292 -20.08 -4.18 -6.97
CA ASN A 292 -20.23 -4.41 -5.53
C ASN A 292 -20.47 -3.09 -4.77
N PRO A 293 -21.74 -2.67 -4.65
CA PRO A 293 -22.08 -1.44 -3.91
C PRO A 293 -21.66 -1.44 -2.43
N LYS A 294 -21.24 -2.58 -1.87
CA LYS A 294 -20.74 -2.66 -0.48
C LYS A 294 -19.38 -1.96 -0.28
N ILE A 295 -18.68 -1.61 -1.38
CA ILE A 295 -17.41 -0.88 -1.29
C ILE A 295 -17.58 0.60 -0.92
N GLY A 296 -18.80 1.11 -0.91
CA GLY A 296 -19.07 2.51 -0.56
C GLY A 296 -20.56 2.83 -0.53
N THR A 297 -20.87 4.11 -0.37
CA THR A 297 -22.25 4.62 -0.35
C THR A 297 -22.64 5.32 -1.66
N LYS A 298 -21.66 5.57 -2.54
CA LYS A 298 -21.84 6.26 -3.83
C LYS A 298 -20.73 5.86 -4.81
N PRO A 299 -20.97 6.00 -6.14
CA PRO A 299 -20.02 5.58 -7.18
C PRO A 299 -18.78 6.47 -7.34
N GLU A 300 -18.66 7.55 -6.56
CA GLU A 300 -17.50 8.44 -6.60
C GLU A 300 -16.58 8.21 -5.41
N LEU A 301 -15.27 8.31 -5.68
CA LEU A 301 -14.28 8.40 -4.62
C LEU A 301 -14.57 9.60 -3.73
N SER A 302 -14.43 9.43 -2.43
CA SER A 302 -14.58 10.52 -1.47
C SER A 302 -13.52 11.59 -1.69
N THR A 303 -13.94 12.86 -1.67
CA THR A 303 -13.04 14.00 -1.70
C THR A 303 -11.98 13.87 -0.60
N GLY A 304 -10.70 14.11 -0.92
CA GLY A 304 -9.60 13.98 0.02
C GLY A 304 -9.10 12.54 0.21
N THR A 305 -9.57 11.55 -0.58
CA THR A 305 -9.00 10.20 -0.58
C THR A 305 -7.50 10.23 -0.87
N PHE A 306 -7.06 11.10 -1.77
CA PHE A 306 -5.64 11.29 -2.08
C PHE A 306 -5.10 12.57 -1.46
N TRP A 307 -3.96 12.46 -0.80
CA TRP A 307 -3.27 13.58 -0.20
C TRP A 307 -2.41 14.33 -1.21
N THR A 308 -2.42 15.65 -1.12
CA THR A 308 -1.53 16.55 -1.85
C THR A 308 -0.76 17.41 -0.86
N ALA A 309 0.49 17.74 -1.19
CA ALA A 309 1.35 18.58 -0.34
C ALA A 309 0.96 20.07 -0.36
N GLU A 310 0.00 20.44 -1.21
CA GLU A 310 -0.48 21.84 -1.39
C GLU A 310 -1.24 22.38 -0.19
#